data_903aacc61ac317c50a38dbbb3bb47854
#
_entry.id   903aacc61ac317c50a38dbbb3bb47854
#
_cell.length_a   1.000
_cell.length_b   1.000
_cell.length_c   1.000
_cell.angle_alpha   90.00
_cell.angle_beta   90.00
_cell.angle_gamma   90.00
#
_symmetry.space_group_name_H-M   'P 1'
#
loop_
_entity.id
_entity.type
_entity.pdbx_description
1 polymer ?
#
loop_
_entity_poly.entity_id
_entity_poly.type
_entity_poly.pdbx_seq_one_letter_code
_entity_poly.pdbx_strand_id
1 'polypeptide(L)'
;VSHDIKTPLTSIISYVDLLKQEETLPDHVKDYIKVLDEKSLRLKNMIQDIFDVSKAASGNMELQMEPLDLGKLVRQTLADMDEAVQASQLLFRVDIPDQPVTITADGGRLYRVFQNLISNALRYSLEGTRVFVSLTEADGFACVALKNISRYELDPNVDITERFVRGDAARTTAGSGLGLSI
;
A
#
# COMPACT_ATOMS: atom_id res chain seq x y z
N VAL A 1 24.86 -2.62 -0.76
CA VAL A 1 23.83 -3.69 -0.62
C VAL A 1 22.48 -3.26 -1.23
N SER A 2 21.96 -2.03 -0.93
CA SER A 2 20.66 -1.58 -1.50
C SER A 2 20.70 -1.47 -3.03
N HIS A 3 21.75 -0.90 -3.57
CA HIS A 3 21.93 -0.72 -5.01
C HIS A 3 22.14 -2.05 -5.74
N ASP A 4 22.84 -2.97 -5.13
CA ASP A 4 23.22 -4.26 -5.72
C ASP A 4 22.02 -5.21 -5.92
N ILE A 5 20.96 -5.02 -5.13
CA ILE A 5 19.68 -5.77 -5.28
C ILE A 5 18.72 -5.03 -6.23
N LYS A 6 18.70 -3.69 -6.18
CA LYS A 6 17.81 -2.89 -7.05
C LYS A 6 18.16 -3.03 -8.52
N THR A 7 19.44 -3.05 -8.86
CA THR A 7 19.90 -3.09 -10.26
C THR A 7 19.41 -4.35 -11.01
N PRO A 8 19.68 -5.59 -10.55
CA PRO A 8 19.19 -6.78 -11.25
C PRO A 8 17.65 -6.86 -11.28
N LEU A 9 16.98 -6.39 -10.24
CA LEU A 9 15.52 -6.39 -10.23
C LEU A 9 14.93 -5.40 -11.23
N THR A 10 15.51 -4.21 -11.37
CA THR A 10 15.11 -3.25 -12.41
C THR A 10 15.29 -3.85 -13.81
N SER A 11 16.38 -4.57 -14.05
CA SER A 11 16.60 -5.26 -15.32
C SER A 11 15.52 -6.31 -15.59
N ILE A 12 15.15 -7.13 -14.59
CA ILE A 12 14.07 -8.13 -14.73
C ILE A 12 12.76 -7.44 -15.11
N ILE A 13 12.39 -6.37 -14.41
CA ILE A 13 11.16 -5.62 -14.69
C ILE A 13 11.19 -5.06 -16.11
N SER A 14 12.30 -4.45 -16.54
CA SER A 14 12.44 -3.90 -17.88
C SER A 14 12.29 -4.98 -18.98
N TYR A 15 12.85 -6.18 -18.78
CA TYR A 15 12.67 -7.28 -19.73
C TYR A 15 11.24 -7.81 -19.74
N VAL A 16 10.56 -7.87 -18.58
CA VAL A 16 9.14 -8.23 -18.52
C VAL A 16 8.30 -7.19 -19.27
N ASP A 17 8.58 -5.89 -19.11
CA ASP A 17 7.88 -4.82 -19.82
C ASP A 17 8.09 -4.90 -21.35
N LEU A 18 9.31 -5.24 -21.81
CA LEU A 18 9.56 -5.48 -23.22
C LEU A 18 8.78 -6.68 -23.75
N LEU A 19 8.75 -7.79 -22.99
CA LEU A 19 7.97 -8.97 -23.37
C LEU A 19 6.45 -8.71 -23.45
N LYS A 20 5.92 -7.81 -22.62
CA LYS A 20 4.51 -7.39 -22.66
C LYS A 20 4.16 -6.63 -23.95
N GLN A 21 5.14 -6.03 -24.63
CA GLN A 21 4.95 -5.28 -25.87
C GLN A 21 4.99 -6.17 -27.11
N GLU A 22 5.40 -7.44 -26.98
CA GLU A 22 5.44 -8.40 -28.09
C GLU A 22 4.02 -8.84 -28.47
N GLU A 23 3.60 -8.53 -29.71
CA GLU A 23 2.24 -8.79 -30.18
C GLU A 23 1.99 -10.27 -30.52
N THR A 24 3.04 -11.01 -30.91
CA THR A 24 2.94 -12.34 -31.52
C THR A 24 3.22 -13.51 -30.59
N LEU A 25 3.04 -13.32 -29.29
CA LEU A 25 3.28 -14.37 -28.30
C LEU A 25 2.08 -15.32 -28.14
N PRO A 26 2.32 -16.64 -27.99
CA PRO A 26 1.27 -17.59 -27.63
C PRO A 26 0.59 -17.20 -26.30
N ASP A 27 -0.71 -17.50 -26.16
CA ASP A 27 -1.48 -17.07 -24.99
C ASP A 27 -0.91 -17.59 -23.67
N HIS A 28 -0.45 -18.85 -23.62
CA HIS A 28 0.19 -19.39 -22.41
C HIS A 28 1.48 -18.64 -22.02
N VAL A 29 2.20 -18.05 -22.98
CA VAL A 29 3.40 -17.23 -22.72
C VAL A 29 2.97 -15.86 -22.16
N LYS A 30 1.88 -15.28 -22.68
CA LYS A 30 1.31 -14.04 -22.10
C LYS A 30 0.91 -14.23 -20.64
N ASP A 31 0.31 -15.39 -20.31
CA ASP A 31 -0.04 -15.72 -18.93
C ASP A 31 1.20 -15.81 -18.04
N TYR A 32 2.30 -16.42 -18.51
CA TYR A 32 3.56 -16.45 -17.75
C TYR A 32 4.15 -15.07 -17.55
N ILE A 33 4.11 -14.21 -18.57
CA ILE A 33 4.60 -12.82 -18.47
C ILE A 33 3.79 -12.04 -17.44
N LYS A 34 2.46 -12.21 -17.44
CA LYS A 34 1.60 -11.57 -16.42
C LYS A 34 1.98 -11.99 -15.01
N VAL A 35 2.22 -13.28 -14.78
CA VAL A 35 2.67 -13.79 -13.48
C VAL A 35 4.05 -13.23 -13.12
N LEU A 36 4.99 -13.17 -14.06
CA LEU A 36 6.32 -12.60 -13.84
C LEU A 36 6.26 -11.12 -13.49
N ASP A 37 5.43 -10.35 -14.18
CA ASP A 37 5.18 -8.93 -13.90
C ASP A 37 4.70 -8.73 -12.46
N GLU A 38 3.63 -9.42 -12.08
CA GLU A 38 3.08 -9.36 -10.72
C GLU A 38 4.11 -9.72 -9.65
N LYS A 39 4.89 -10.79 -9.86
CA LYS A 39 5.90 -11.25 -8.89
C LYS A 39 7.10 -10.30 -8.80
N SER A 40 7.53 -9.76 -9.94
CA SER A 40 8.65 -8.80 -9.99
C SER A 40 8.30 -7.49 -9.30
N LEU A 41 7.11 -6.95 -9.57
CA LEU A 41 6.61 -5.74 -8.88
C LEU A 41 6.44 -5.97 -7.38
N ARG A 42 5.90 -7.13 -6.99
CA ARG A 42 5.79 -7.50 -5.58
C ARG A 42 7.15 -7.57 -4.90
N LEU A 43 8.15 -8.19 -5.54
CA LEU A 43 9.52 -8.27 -5.01
C LEU A 43 10.15 -6.89 -4.87
N LYS A 44 9.96 -6.00 -5.87
CA LYS A 44 10.40 -4.60 -5.82
C LYS A 44 9.85 -3.88 -4.59
N ASN A 45 8.53 -3.99 -4.35
CA ASN A 45 7.87 -3.35 -3.23
C ASN A 45 8.40 -3.90 -1.89
N MET A 46 8.53 -5.23 -1.77
CA MET A 46 9.07 -5.87 -0.56
C MET A 46 10.49 -5.43 -0.23
N ILE A 47 11.37 -5.35 -1.24
CA ILE A 47 12.73 -4.86 -1.07
C ILE A 47 12.72 -3.40 -0.61
N GLN A 48 11.87 -2.57 -1.22
CA GLN A 48 11.73 -1.17 -0.81
C GLN A 48 11.24 -1.05 0.63
N ASP A 49 10.25 -1.86 1.04
CA ASP A 49 9.74 -1.92 2.42
C ASP A 49 10.85 -2.26 3.42
N ILE A 50 11.66 -3.27 3.12
CA ILE A 50 12.79 -3.67 3.99
C ILE A 50 13.78 -2.52 4.15
N PHE A 51 14.12 -1.80 3.07
CA PHE A 51 15.04 -0.66 3.16
C PHE A 51 14.46 0.51 3.93
N ASP A 52 13.18 0.82 3.77
CA ASP A 52 12.54 1.90 4.50
C ASP A 52 12.46 1.60 5.99
N VAL A 53 12.10 0.37 6.35
CA VAL A 53 12.14 -0.11 7.75
C VAL A 53 13.56 -0.05 8.33
N SER A 54 14.57 -0.44 7.55
CA SER A 54 15.98 -0.38 7.99
C SER A 54 16.45 1.06 8.22
N LYS A 55 16.09 2.00 7.32
CA LYS A 55 16.40 3.43 7.47
C LYS A 55 15.69 4.05 8.66
N ALA A 56 14.42 3.73 8.86
CA ALA A 56 13.66 4.19 10.01
C ALA A 56 14.26 3.70 11.31
N ALA A 57 14.66 2.42 11.39
CA ALA A 57 15.28 1.83 12.57
C ALA A 57 16.67 2.42 12.92
N SER A 58 17.42 2.86 11.92
CA SER A 58 18.74 3.47 12.11
C SER A 58 18.70 4.98 12.38
N GLY A 59 17.51 5.60 12.40
CA GLY A 59 17.36 7.05 12.54
C GLY A 59 17.85 7.87 11.33
N ASN A 60 18.26 7.21 10.24
CA ASN A 60 18.81 7.84 9.04
C ASN A 60 17.76 8.16 7.98
N MET A 61 16.48 8.27 8.39
CA MET A 61 15.42 8.65 7.49
C MET A 61 15.34 10.18 7.40
N GLU A 62 15.80 10.74 6.30
CA GLU A 62 15.55 12.14 5.98
C GLU A 62 14.11 12.30 5.50
N LEU A 63 13.34 13.16 6.19
CA LEU A 63 11.98 13.50 5.83
C LEU A 63 11.96 14.85 5.11
N GLN A 64 11.26 14.91 3.99
CA GLN A 64 11.00 16.15 3.25
C GLN A 64 9.71 16.78 3.79
N MET A 65 9.85 17.52 4.89
CA MET A 65 8.71 18.13 5.56
C MET A 65 8.27 19.38 4.81
N GLU A 66 7.02 19.38 4.30
CA GLU A 66 6.41 20.51 3.60
C GLU A 66 4.94 20.70 4.00
N PRO A 67 4.39 21.92 3.90
CA PRO A 67 2.96 22.13 4.07
C PRO A 67 2.19 21.39 2.96
N LEU A 68 1.20 20.60 3.32
CA LEU A 68 0.35 19.88 2.38
C LEU A 68 -1.11 19.82 2.87
N ASP A 69 -2.03 19.68 1.94
CA ASP A 69 -3.45 19.43 2.21
C ASP A 69 -3.66 17.90 2.35
N LEU A 70 -3.92 17.46 3.58
CA LEU A 70 -4.13 16.06 3.91
C LEU A 70 -5.36 15.47 3.22
N GLY A 71 -6.45 16.23 3.13
CA GLY A 71 -7.67 15.79 2.44
C GLY A 71 -7.44 15.53 0.96
N LYS A 72 -6.70 16.44 0.30
CA LYS A 72 -6.31 16.27 -1.10
C LYS A 72 -5.43 15.03 -1.30
N LEU A 73 -4.47 14.81 -0.42
CA LEU A 73 -3.57 13.64 -0.49
C LEU A 73 -4.34 12.33 -0.37
N VAL A 74 -5.28 12.22 0.58
CA VAL A 74 -6.11 11.00 0.75
C VAL A 74 -7.00 10.77 -0.47
N ARG A 75 -7.66 11.82 -0.99
CA ARG A 75 -8.48 11.72 -2.20
C ARG A 75 -7.66 11.28 -3.42
N GLN A 76 -6.46 11.84 -3.59
CA GLN A 76 -5.56 11.45 -4.67
C GLN A 76 -5.16 9.98 -4.55
N THR A 77 -4.79 9.52 -3.35
CA THR A 77 -4.43 8.11 -3.13
C THR A 77 -5.58 7.17 -3.48
N LEU A 78 -6.82 7.53 -3.12
CA LEU A 78 -8.00 6.74 -3.48
C LEU A 78 -8.24 6.73 -4.99
N ALA A 79 -8.08 7.88 -5.66
CA ALA A 79 -8.22 7.99 -7.11
C ALA A 79 -7.18 7.15 -7.87
N ASP A 80 -5.92 7.17 -7.42
CA ASP A 80 -4.84 6.36 -8.02
C ASP A 80 -5.06 4.85 -7.83
N MET A 81 -5.89 4.46 -6.87
CA MET A 81 -6.24 3.06 -6.60
C MET A 81 -7.66 2.69 -7.06
N ASP A 82 -8.34 3.55 -7.82
CA ASP A 82 -9.75 3.38 -8.18
C ASP A 82 -10.03 2.06 -8.90
N GLU A 83 -9.19 1.65 -9.83
CA GLU A 83 -9.34 0.37 -10.54
C GLU A 83 -9.38 -0.82 -9.56
N ALA A 84 -8.49 -0.85 -8.58
CA ALA A 84 -8.46 -1.90 -7.56
C ALA A 84 -9.67 -1.81 -6.61
N VAL A 85 -10.10 -0.60 -6.29
CA VAL A 85 -11.29 -0.33 -5.46
C VAL A 85 -12.54 -0.83 -6.18
N GLN A 86 -12.74 -0.51 -7.44
CA GLN A 86 -13.88 -0.94 -8.25
C GLN A 86 -13.92 -2.47 -8.44
N ALA A 87 -12.75 -3.10 -8.64
CA ALA A 87 -12.64 -4.54 -8.78
C ALA A 87 -12.92 -5.32 -7.49
N SER A 88 -12.83 -4.67 -6.31
CA SER A 88 -12.91 -5.34 -5.00
C SER A 88 -14.32 -5.68 -4.52
N GLN A 89 -15.37 -5.14 -5.14
CA GLN A 89 -16.77 -5.25 -4.68
C GLN A 89 -17.01 -4.65 -3.27
N LEU A 90 -16.07 -3.85 -2.75
CA LEU A 90 -16.22 -3.13 -1.48
C LEU A 90 -16.87 -1.77 -1.71
N LEU A 91 -17.67 -1.32 -0.75
CA LEU A 91 -18.34 -0.03 -0.80
C LEU A 91 -17.54 0.99 0.02
N PHE A 92 -16.73 1.80 -0.65
CA PHE A 92 -16.01 2.89 0.01
C PHE A 92 -16.95 4.05 0.34
N ARG A 93 -16.90 4.49 1.60
CA ARG A 93 -17.58 5.67 2.14
C ARG A 93 -16.53 6.66 2.61
N VAL A 94 -16.40 7.76 1.87
CA VAL A 94 -15.37 8.76 2.09
C VAL A 94 -16.01 10.01 2.68
N ASP A 95 -15.57 10.37 3.88
CA ASP A 95 -16.00 11.53 4.64
C ASP A 95 -14.78 12.42 4.92
N ILE A 96 -14.48 13.31 4.03
CA ILE A 96 -13.32 14.20 4.06
C ILE A 96 -13.87 15.63 3.87
N PRO A 97 -13.53 16.58 4.76
CA PRO A 97 -13.94 17.97 4.64
C PRO A 97 -13.58 18.59 3.29
N ASP A 98 -14.44 19.47 2.76
CA ASP A 98 -14.13 20.24 1.55
C ASP A 98 -13.08 21.32 1.81
N GLN A 99 -13.02 21.83 3.04
CA GLN A 99 -11.99 22.78 3.47
C GLN A 99 -10.63 22.08 3.57
N PRO A 100 -9.55 22.76 3.12
CA PRO A 100 -8.21 22.20 3.23
C PRO A 100 -7.81 21.95 4.68
N VAL A 101 -7.35 20.76 5.00
CA VAL A 101 -6.72 20.41 6.28
C VAL A 101 -5.22 20.41 6.07
N THR A 102 -4.58 21.54 6.40
CA THR A 102 -3.15 21.73 6.16
C THR A 102 -2.31 21.19 7.31
N ILE A 103 -1.37 20.31 6.98
CA ILE A 103 -0.38 19.78 7.92
C ILE A 103 1.03 19.96 7.34
N THR A 104 2.05 19.87 8.20
CA THR A 104 3.46 19.80 7.75
C THR A 104 3.94 18.35 7.81
N ALA A 105 4.21 17.75 6.65
CA ALA A 105 4.60 16.35 6.58
C ALA A 105 5.36 16.04 5.27
N ASP A 106 5.94 14.84 5.19
CA ASP A 106 6.46 14.29 3.94
C ASP A 106 5.33 13.65 3.14
N GLY A 107 4.90 14.32 2.08
CA GLY A 107 3.77 13.90 1.25
C GLY A 107 3.98 12.54 0.60
N GLY A 108 5.19 12.24 0.14
CA GLY A 108 5.50 10.94 -0.47
C GLY A 108 5.42 9.78 0.52
N ARG A 109 5.85 10.01 1.76
CA ARG A 109 5.75 9.01 2.83
C ARG A 109 4.31 8.80 3.28
N LEU A 110 3.55 9.87 3.48
CA LEU A 110 2.13 9.75 3.83
C LEU A 110 1.30 9.09 2.72
N TYR A 111 1.56 9.41 1.47
CA TYR A 111 0.93 8.74 0.33
C TYR A 111 1.10 7.23 0.42
N ARG A 112 2.32 6.77 0.73
CA ARG A 112 2.61 5.35 0.89
C ARG A 112 1.90 4.73 2.11
N VAL A 113 1.79 5.45 3.22
CA VAL A 113 0.98 5.02 4.38
C VAL A 113 -0.46 4.77 3.95
N PHE A 114 -1.08 5.71 3.23
CA PHE A 114 -2.46 5.56 2.76
C PHE A 114 -2.60 4.43 1.74
N GLN A 115 -1.67 4.28 0.81
CA GLN A 115 -1.66 3.13 -0.11
C GLN A 115 -1.63 1.79 0.66
N ASN A 116 -0.80 1.69 1.69
CA ASN A 116 -0.72 0.49 2.51
C ASN A 116 -2.03 0.21 3.25
N LEU A 117 -2.64 1.23 3.84
CA LEU A 117 -3.91 1.10 4.56
C LEU A 117 -5.05 0.69 3.62
N ILE A 118 -5.16 1.33 2.45
CA ILE A 118 -6.17 1.00 1.44
C ILE A 118 -5.94 -0.41 0.90
N SER A 119 -4.70 -0.77 0.56
CA SER A 119 -4.34 -2.13 0.10
C SER A 119 -4.67 -3.19 1.14
N ASN A 120 -4.47 -2.90 2.44
CA ASN A 120 -4.85 -3.79 3.52
C ASN A 120 -6.38 -3.95 3.59
N ALA A 121 -7.14 -2.85 3.47
CA ALA A 121 -8.60 -2.93 3.43
C ALA A 121 -9.07 -3.76 2.23
N LEU A 122 -8.55 -3.53 1.03
CA LEU A 122 -8.89 -4.29 -0.18
C LEU A 122 -8.61 -5.80 -0.01
N ARG A 123 -7.53 -6.15 0.67
CA ARG A 123 -7.08 -7.53 0.82
C ARG A 123 -7.82 -8.30 1.91
N TYR A 124 -8.10 -7.64 3.03
CA TYR A 124 -8.55 -8.31 4.25
C TYR A 124 -10.02 -8.07 4.58
N SER A 125 -10.70 -7.17 3.88
CA SER A 125 -12.13 -6.95 4.11
C SER A 125 -12.99 -8.12 3.63
N LEU A 126 -14.08 -8.33 4.33
CA LEU A 126 -15.15 -9.24 3.89
C LEU A 126 -15.85 -8.64 2.67
N GLU A 127 -16.02 -9.42 1.62
CA GLU A 127 -16.68 -9.00 0.38
C GLU A 127 -18.09 -8.43 0.61
N GLY A 128 -18.46 -7.42 -0.18
CA GLY A 128 -19.77 -6.78 -0.07
C GLY A 128 -19.94 -5.86 1.14
N THR A 129 -18.89 -5.70 1.96
CA THR A 129 -18.95 -4.81 3.13
C THR A 129 -18.47 -3.39 2.81
N ARG A 130 -18.57 -2.51 3.80
CA ARG A 130 -18.16 -1.11 3.67
C ARG A 130 -16.77 -0.87 4.23
N VAL A 131 -16.03 0.00 3.53
CA VAL A 131 -14.79 0.60 4.02
C VAL A 131 -15.07 2.09 4.23
N PHE A 132 -14.85 2.57 5.45
CA PHE A 132 -15.03 3.96 5.80
C PHE A 132 -13.66 4.64 5.84
N VAL A 133 -13.52 5.76 5.15
CA VAL A 133 -12.34 6.63 5.18
C VAL A 133 -12.81 7.99 5.63
N SER A 134 -12.33 8.46 6.78
CA SER A 134 -12.71 9.77 7.31
C SER A 134 -11.50 10.59 7.70
N LEU A 135 -11.58 11.90 7.50
CA LEU A 135 -10.63 12.88 8.00
C LEU A 135 -11.36 13.83 8.93
N THR A 136 -10.86 13.94 10.15
CA THR A 136 -11.37 14.88 11.15
C THR A 136 -10.24 15.73 11.69
N GLU A 137 -10.58 16.94 12.11
CA GLU A 137 -9.66 17.87 12.75
C GLU A 137 -10.21 18.20 14.15
N ALA A 138 -9.42 17.95 15.19
CA ALA A 138 -9.77 18.24 16.56
C ALA A 138 -8.52 18.52 17.39
N ASP A 139 -8.57 19.48 18.29
CA ASP A 139 -7.52 19.82 19.27
C ASP A 139 -6.15 20.08 18.63
N GLY A 140 -6.11 20.62 17.40
CA GLY A 140 -4.89 20.90 16.64
C GLY A 140 -4.26 19.67 15.97
N PHE A 141 -4.96 18.54 15.95
CA PHE A 141 -4.55 17.33 15.25
C PHE A 141 -5.48 17.01 14.10
N ALA A 142 -4.91 16.54 13.01
CA ALA A 142 -5.67 15.93 11.90
C ALA A 142 -5.62 14.39 12.04
N CYS A 143 -6.80 13.78 12.07
CA CYS A 143 -6.94 12.33 12.21
C CYS A 143 -7.56 11.72 10.96
N VAL A 144 -6.83 10.84 10.29
CA VAL A 144 -7.38 9.99 9.21
C VAL A 144 -7.70 8.63 9.79
N ALA A 145 -8.97 8.22 9.68
CA ALA A 145 -9.40 6.90 10.11
C ALA A 145 -9.87 6.07 8.92
N LEU A 146 -9.36 4.84 8.81
CA LEU A 146 -9.82 3.84 7.87
C LEU A 146 -10.41 2.68 8.67
N LYS A 147 -11.69 2.35 8.42
CA LYS A 147 -12.41 1.29 9.13
C LYS A 147 -12.99 0.30 8.12
N ASN A 148 -12.74 -0.97 8.33
CA ASN A 148 -13.25 -2.06 7.50
C ASN A 148 -13.68 -3.25 8.36
N ILE A 149 -14.51 -4.12 7.80
CA ILE A 149 -14.88 -5.41 8.43
C ILE A 149 -13.94 -6.47 7.90
N SER A 150 -13.11 -7.03 8.78
CA SER A 150 -12.16 -8.06 8.41
C SER A 150 -12.85 -9.38 8.06
N ARG A 151 -12.35 -10.06 7.02
CA ARG A 151 -12.73 -11.44 6.66
C ARG A 151 -12.24 -12.46 7.69
N TYR A 152 -11.18 -12.11 8.42
CA TYR A 152 -10.54 -12.97 9.41
C TYR A 152 -10.69 -12.36 10.80
N GLU A 153 -10.88 -13.22 11.78
CA GLU A 153 -10.81 -12.82 13.18
C GLU A 153 -9.37 -12.40 13.50
N LEU A 154 -9.23 -11.24 14.14
CA LEU A 154 -7.92 -10.74 14.58
C LEU A 154 -7.76 -11.14 16.05
N ASP A 155 -6.65 -11.80 16.37
CA ASP A 155 -6.27 -12.06 17.76
C ASP A 155 -5.93 -10.73 18.46
N PRO A 156 -6.66 -10.32 19.51
CA PRO A 156 -6.42 -9.07 20.22
C PRO A 156 -5.05 -9.03 20.93
N ASN A 157 -4.37 -10.17 21.08
CA ASN A 157 -3.05 -10.26 21.70
C ASN A 157 -1.91 -10.11 20.68
N VAL A 158 -2.23 -10.05 19.39
CA VAL A 158 -1.24 -9.88 18.31
C VAL A 158 -1.15 -8.41 17.93
N ASP A 159 0.01 -7.80 18.15
CA ASP A 159 0.28 -6.47 17.63
C ASP A 159 0.57 -6.55 16.12
N ILE A 160 -0.45 -6.24 15.32
CA ILE A 160 -0.36 -6.24 13.86
C ILE A 160 0.50 -5.08 13.30
N THR A 161 0.94 -4.15 14.15
CA THR A 161 1.84 -3.06 13.76
C THR A 161 3.32 -3.46 13.89
N GLU A 162 3.60 -4.57 14.58
CA GLU A 162 4.95 -5.12 14.61
C GLU A 162 5.42 -5.63 13.25
N ARG A 163 6.73 -5.60 13.05
CA ARG A 163 7.38 -6.00 11.80
C ARG A 163 7.23 -7.50 11.56
N PHE A 164 6.89 -7.87 10.31
CA PHE A 164 6.69 -9.26 9.88
C PHE A 164 5.55 -10.00 10.59
N VAL A 165 4.76 -9.30 11.40
CA VAL A 165 3.56 -9.86 12.03
C VAL A 165 2.40 -9.83 11.04
N ARG A 166 1.63 -10.90 11.03
CA ARG A 166 0.44 -11.08 10.21
C ARG A 166 -0.69 -11.57 11.09
N GLY A 167 -1.81 -10.88 11.02
CA GLY A 167 -3.00 -11.21 11.81
C GLY A 167 -3.76 -12.44 11.30
N ASP A 168 -3.43 -12.97 10.11
CA ASP A 168 -4.06 -14.17 9.54
C ASP A 168 -3.33 -15.45 10.01
N ALA A 169 -3.97 -16.23 10.86
CA ALA A 169 -3.43 -17.48 11.40
C ALA A 169 -3.06 -18.52 10.31
N ALA A 170 -3.70 -18.46 9.15
CA ALA A 170 -3.50 -19.42 8.06
C ALA A 170 -2.33 -19.10 7.13
N ARG A 171 -1.71 -17.91 7.20
CA ARG A 171 -0.63 -17.44 6.29
C ARG A 171 -0.93 -17.60 4.79
N THR A 172 -2.20 -17.72 4.43
CA THR A 172 -2.64 -18.06 3.07
C THR A 172 -2.69 -16.85 2.14
N THR A 173 -2.79 -15.64 2.69
CA THR A 173 -2.86 -14.41 1.90
C THR A 173 -1.47 -13.88 1.54
N ALA A 174 -1.34 -13.26 0.37
CA ALA A 174 -0.09 -12.67 -0.06
C ALA A 174 0.18 -11.35 0.70
N GLY A 175 1.25 -11.29 1.51
CA GLY A 175 1.67 -10.08 2.24
C GLY A 175 3.03 -10.24 2.88
N SER A 176 3.76 -9.12 3.09
CA SER A 176 5.09 -9.10 3.73
C SER A 176 5.03 -8.98 5.25
N GLY A 177 3.89 -8.52 5.82
CA GLY A 177 3.79 -8.16 7.23
C GLY A 177 4.54 -6.86 7.60
N LEU A 178 4.87 -6.03 6.60
CA LEU A 178 5.63 -4.79 6.80
C LEU A 178 4.77 -3.53 6.60
N GLY A 179 3.61 -3.65 5.94
CA GLY A 179 2.83 -2.49 5.52
C GLY A 179 2.29 -1.59 6.66
N LEU A 180 2.10 -2.13 7.86
CA LEU A 180 1.65 -1.36 9.02
C LEU A 180 2.81 -0.92 9.95
N SER A 181 4.02 -1.40 9.70
CA SER A 181 5.23 -1.07 10.49
C SER A 181 6.15 -0.04 9.83
N ILE A 182 5.72 0.56 8.72
CA ILE A 182 6.48 1.55 7.93
C ILE A 182 6.16 2.97 8.37
#